data_6457c6e1b80429c84b10903062d6eb74
#
_entry.id   6457c6e1b80429c84b10903062d6eb74
#
_cell.length_a   1.000
_cell.length_b   1.000
_cell.length_c   1.000
_cell.angle_alpha   90.00
_cell.angle_beta   90.00
_cell.angle_gamma   90.00
#
_symmetry.space_group_name_H-M   'P 1'
#
loop_
_entity.id
_entity.type
_entity.pdbx_description
1 polymer ?
#
loop_
_entity_poly.entity_id
_entity_poly.type
_entity_poly.pdbx_seq_one_letter_code
_entity_poly.pdbx_strand_id
1 'polypeptide(L)'
;PDGLVFTNHHCGYDAIQQHSSVEYDYLRDGFVADSLSKELPNPDLFVSFLIRTEDVTERVLQAIPVGTKENDRALIVDSISTLLAQEAVANDTLLRAEITPFYGGNEFYLSVYKDYYDVRLVFAPPSSVGKFGGDTDNWVWPRHTGDFSVFRIYADQNNQPAAYSPENVPYHPD
;
A
#
# COMPACT_ATOMS: atom_id res chain seq x y z
N PRO A 1 10.44 14.30 -1.56
CA PRO A 1 9.76 15.54 -1.27
C PRO A 1 8.42 15.57 -2.01
N ASP A 2 7.43 16.23 -1.44
CA ASP A 2 6.12 16.46 -2.05
C ASP A 2 5.35 15.18 -2.40
N GLY A 3 5.35 14.20 -1.49
CA GLY A 3 4.55 12.99 -1.59
C GLY A 3 4.95 11.98 -2.65
N LEU A 4 6.11 12.12 -3.30
CA LEU A 4 6.56 11.17 -4.34
C LEU A 4 6.85 9.79 -3.74
N VAL A 5 6.32 8.77 -4.41
CA VAL A 5 6.52 7.35 -4.12
C VAL A 5 7.09 6.67 -5.34
N PHE A 6 8.21 5.98 -5.15
CA PHE A 6 8.84 5.15 -6.18
C PHE A 6 8.53 3.69 -5.91
N THR A 7 8.08 2.99 -6.94
CA THR A 7 7.82 1.55 -6.88
C THR A 7 8.27 0.89 -8.18
N ASN A 8 8.19 -0.44 -8.27
CA ASN A 8 8.48 -1.15 -9.50
C ASN A 8 7.41 -0.88 -10.57
N HIS A 9 7.81 -0.91 -11.85
CA HIS A 9 6.86 -0.79 -12.97
C HIS A 9 5.79 -1.89 -12.91
N HIS A 10 6.18 -3.12 -12.62
CA HIS A 10 5.24 -4.23 -12.51
C HIS A 10 4.25 -4.07 -11.33
N CYS A 11 4.63 -3.39 -10.24
CA CYS A 11 3.69 -3.05 -9.16
C CYS A 11 2.68 -1.98 -9.57
N GLY A 12 3.07 -1.08 -10.49
CA GLY A 12 2.19 -0.04 -11.02
C GLY A 12 1.41 -0.46 -12.28
N TYR A 13 1.61 -1.69 -12.77
CA TYR A 13 1.10 -2.11 -14.07
C TYR A 13 -0.41 -1.92 -14.23
N ASP A 14 -1.19 -2.39 -13.26
CA ASP A 14 -2.66 -2.30 -13.32
C ASP A 14 -3.13 -0.84 -13.33
N ALA A 15 -2.50 0.03 -12.55
CA ALA A 15 -2.79 1.45 -12.53
C ALA A 15 -2.49 2.12 -13.89
N ILE A 16 -1.34 1.78 -14.52
CA ILE A 16 -0.98 2.27 -15.85
C ILE A 16 -1.98 1.77 -16.89
N GLN A 17 -2.37 0.50 -16.80
CA GLN A 17 -3.32 -0.12 -17.73
C GLN A 17 -4.71 0.51 -17.63
N GLN A 18 -5.21 0.81 -16.44
CA GLN A 18 -6.52 1.44 -16.23
C GLN A 18 -6.63 2.80 -16.91
N HIS A 19 -5.52 3.52 -17.03
CA HIS A 19 -5.46 4.81 -17.73
C HIS A 19 -5.17 4.69 -19.23
N SER A 20 -4.79 3.50 -19.69
CA SER A 20 -4.50 3.28 -21.12
C SER A 20 -5.78 3.12 -21.94
N SER A 21 -5.76 3.63 -23.16
CA SER A 21 -6.83 3.51 -24.15
C SER A 21 -6.25 3.18 -25.52
N VAL A 22 -7.11 2.99 -26.51
CA VAL A 22 -6.67 2.77 -27.91
C VAL A 22 -5.92 3.99 -28.45
N GLU A 23 -6.30 5.20 -27.99
CA GLU A 23 -5.68 6.45 -28.42
C GLU A 23 -4.41 6.80 -27.63
N TYR A 24 -4.38 6.40 -26.34
CA TYR A 24 -3.29 6.68 -25.42
C TYR A 24 -2.87 5.39 -24.71
N ASP A 25 -1.92 4.68 -25.33
CA ASP A 25 -1.40 3.42 -24.77
C ASP A 25 -0.19 3.69 -23.86
N TYR A 26 -0.47 4.00 -22.59
CA TYR A 26 0.58 4.31 -21.62
C TYR A 26 1.47 3.12 -21.25
N LEU A 27 1.00 1.89 -21.47
CA LEU A 27 1.86 0.70 -21.33
C LEU A 27 2.90 0.63 -22.46
N ARG A 28 2.50 0.99 -23.70
CA ARG A 28 3.41 0.98 -24.85
C ARG A 28 4.31 2.21 -24.91
N ASP A 29 3.73 3.39 -24.68
CA ASP A 29 4.38 4.67 -24.97
C ASP A 29 4.98 5.32 -23.72
N GLY A 30 4.62 4.82 -22.52
CA GLY A 30 4.95 5.45 -21.25
C GLY A 30 4.05 6.63 -20.93
N PHE A 31 4.20 7.16 -19.72
CA PHE A 31 3.44 8.30 -19.23
C PHE A 31 4.33 9.27 -18.44
N VAL A 32 4.12 10.55 -18.64
CA VAL A 32 4.76 11.63 -17.87
C VAL A 32 3.74 12.73 -17.61
N ALA A 33 3.47 13.03 -16.37
CA ALA A 33 2.73 14.23 -16.00
C ALA A 33 3.68 15.44 -15.97
N ASP A 34 3.43 16.44 -16.81
CA ASP A 34 4.22 17.68 -16.85
C ASP A 34 3.80 18.72 -15.80
N SER A 35 2.73 18.44 -15.09
CA SER A 35 2.18 19.30 -14.05
C SER A 35 1.31 18.48 -13.08
N LEU A 36 1.12 18.97 -11.85
CA LEU A 36 0.27 18.32 -10.84
C LEU A 36 -1.16 18.07 -11.34
N SER A 37 -1.69 18.97 -12.14
CA SER A 37 -3.06 18.85 -12.68
C SER A 37 -3.21 17.75 -13.74
N LYS A 38 -2.12 17.21 -14.26
CA LYS A 38 -2.11 16.11 -15.24
C LYS A 38 -1.77 14.77 -14.63
N GLU A 39 -1.47 14.71 -13.34
CA GLU A 39 -1.28 13.46 -12.63
C GLU A 39 -2.59 12.68 -12.57
N LEU A 40 -2.54 11.37 -12.85
CA LEU A 40 -3.73 10.56 -13.05
C LEU A 40 -4.16 9.87 -11.75
N PRO A 41 -5.38 10.13 -11.23
CA PRO A 41 -5.85 9.57 -9.97
C PRO A 41 -6.11 8.06 -10.07
N ASN A 42 -5.74 7.31 -9.05
CA ASN A 42 -5.95 5.86 -8.95
C ASN A 42 -6.81 5.54 -7.73
N PRO A 43 -8.15 5.49 -7.88
CA PRO A 43 -9.06 5.32 -6.75
C PRO A 43 -8.94 3.99 -6.02
N ASP A 44 -8.36 2.98 -6.67
CA ASP A 44 -8.17 1.64 -6.09
C ASP A 44 -6.79 1.48 -5.42
N LEU A 45 -5.94 2.52 -5.47
CA LEU A 45 -4.65 2.51 -4.81
C LEU A 45 -4.70 3.29 -3.50
N PHE A 46 -3.93 2.79 -2.54
CA PHE A 46 -3.62 3.52 -1.32
C PHE A 46 -2.17 3.24 -0.90
N VAL A 47 -1.63 4.14 -0.09
CA VAL A 47 -0.30 3.98 0.49
C VAL A 47 -0.42 3.98 2.00
N SER A 48 0.11 2.92 2.63
CA SER A 48 0.09 2.74 4.08
C SER A 48 1.44 3.12 4.69
N PHE A 49 1.42 4.01 5.64
CA PHE A 49 2.58 4.27 6.50
C PHE A 49 2.44 3.50 7.80
N LEU A 50 3.41 2.66 8.10
CA LEU A 50 3.52 1.99 9.39
C LEU A 50 3.88 3.01 10.47
N ILE A 51 2.98 3.22 11.44
CA ILE A 51 3.16 4.17 12.54
C ILE A 51 3.86 3.51 13.71
N ARG A 52 3.41 2.28 14.10
CA ARG A 52 4.00 1.50 15.18
C ARG A 52 3.70 0.03 15.02
N THR A 53 4.54 -0.79 15.63
CA THR A 53 4.33 -2.23 15.81
C THR A 53 4.52 -2.59 17.26
N GLU A 54 3.65 -3.45 17.80
CA GLU A 54 3.68 -3.93 19.19
C GLU A 54 3.58 -5.45 19.22
N ASP A 55 4.37 -6.10 20.09
CA ASP A 55 4.19 -7.52 20.40
C ASP A 55 2.97 -7.69 21.33
N VAL A 56 1.95 -8.38 20.84
CA VAL A 56 0.71 -8.66 21.59
C VAL A 56 0.52 -10.15 21.84
N THR A 57 1.58 -10.93 21.68
CA THR A 57 1.58 -12.40 21.80
C THR A 57 0.95 -12.86 23.09
N GLU A 58 1.39 -12.32 24.23
CA GLU A 58 0.85 -12.71 25.54
C GLU A 58 -0.65 -12.40 25.65
N ARG A 59 -1.09 -11.24 25.16
CA ARG A 59 -2.51 -10.83 25.22
C ARG A 59 -3.39 -11.77 24.42
N VAL A 60 -2.92 -12.20 23.24
CA VAL A 60 -3.65 -13.15 22.38
C VAL A 60 -3.65 -14.55 23.00
N LEU A 61 -2.49 -15.06 23.43
CA LEU A 61 -2.38 -16.42 23.95
C LEU A 61 -3.12 -16.62 25.28
N GLN A 62 -3.13 -15.63 26.16
CA GLN A 62 -3.89 -15.67 27.44
C GLN A 62 -5.40 -15.71 27.24
N ALA A 63 -5.91 -15.21 26.11
CA ALA A 63 -7.33 -15.26 25.80
C ALA A 63 -7.79 -16.66 25.33
N ILE A 64 -6.87 -17.59 25.04
CA ILE A 64 -7.18 -18.93 24.56
C ILE A 64 -7.25 -19.91 25.75
N PRO A 65 -8.43 -20.49 26.08
CA PRO A 65 -8.56 -21.44 27.16
C PRO A 65 -7.71 -22.70 26.95
N VAL A 66 -7.19 -23.25 28.04
CA VAL A 66 -6.43 -24.51 28.00
C VAL A 66 -7.31 -25.65 27.49
N GLY A 67 -6.81 -26.41 26.51
CA GLY A 67 -7.54 -27.52 25.92
C GLY A 67 -8.50 -27.14 24.77
N THR A 68 -8.45 -25.90 24.31
CA THR A 68 -9.21 -25.44 23.14
C THR A 68 -8.84 -26.26 21.90
N LYS A 69 -9.83 -26.73 21.16
CA LYS A 69 -9.62 -27.43 19.88
C LYS A 69 -9.13 -26.45 18.81
N GLU A 70 -8.40 -26.94 17.83
CA GLU A 70 -7.77 -26.10 16.79
C GLU A 70 -8.76 -25.20 16.03
N ASN A 71 -9.92 -25.75 15.66
CA ASN A 71 -10.96 -24.96 14.96
C ASN A 71 -11.52 -23.83 15.83
N ASP A 72 -11.68 -24.05 17.14
CA ASP A 72 -12.20 -23.06 18.08
C ASP A 72 -11.10 -22.04 18.40
N ARG A 73 -9.83 -22.47 18.41
CA ARG A 73 -8.67 -21.59 18.59
C ARG A 73 -8.62 -20.48 17.52
N ALA A 74 -8.82 -20.83 16.25
CA ALA A 74 -8.82 -19.85 15.16
C ALA A 74 -9.88 -18.76 15.36
N LEU A 75 -11.09 -19.14 15.78
CA LEU A 75 -12.17 -18.19 16.04
C LEU A 75 -11.88 -17.26 17.24
N ILE A 76 -11.25 -17.79 18.28
CA ILE A 76 -10.86 -16.99 19.47
C ILE A 76 -9.76 -16.01 19.08
N VAL A 77 -8.74 -16.46 18.33
CA VAL A 77 -7.66 -15.60 17.84
C VAL A 77 -8.21 -14.47 16.97
N ASP A 78 -9.12 -14.77 16.04
CA ASP A 78 -9.76 -13.75 15.20
C ASP A 78 -10.54 -12.72 16.03
N SER A 79 -11.33 -13.19 16.98
CA SER A 79 -12.11 -12.33 17.86
C SER A 79 -11.25 -11.42 18.72
N ILE A 80 -10.21 -11.96 19.37
CA ILE A 80 -9.31 -11.15 20.20
C ILE A 80 -8.47 -10.19 19.35
N SER A 81 -8.03 -10.62 18.15
CA SER A 81 -7.30 -9.77 17.21
C SER A 81 -8.14 -8.57 16.78
N THR A 82 -9.41 -8.78 16.49
CA THR A 82 -10.35 -7.71 16.16
C THR A 82 -10.50 -6.71 17.31
N LEU A 83 -10.66 -7.19 18.54
CA LEU A 83 -10.77 -6.33 19.73
C LEU A 83 -9.49 -5.50 19.95
N LEU A 84 -8.33 -6.13 19.89
CA LEU A 84 -7.05 -5.46 20.10
C LEU A 84 -6.76 -4.42 19.00
N ALA A 85 -7.11 -4.73 17.75
CA ALA A 85 -7.00 -3.77 16.64
C ALA A 85 -7.92 -2.56 16.85
N GLN A 86 -9.16 -2.76 17.27
CA GLN A 86 -10.10 -1.68 17.59
C GLN A 86 -9.60 -0.81 18.76
N GLU A 87 -9.08 -1.43 19.83
CA GLU A 87 -8.46 -0.70 20.94
C GLU A 87 -7.28 0.15 20.50
N ALA A 88 -6.44 -0.37 19.61
CA ALA A 88 -5.20 0.27 19.17
C ALA A 88 -5.42 1.57 18.39
N VAL A 89 -6.51 1.66 17.65
CA VAL A 89 -6.91 2.86 16.91
C VAL A 89 -7.84 3.75 17.73
N ALA A 90 -8.42 3.21 18.80
CA ALA A 90 -9.38 3.87 19.67
C ALA A 90 -10.50 4.56 18.85
N ASN A 91 -10.52 5.91 18.87
CA ASN A 91 -11.49 6.70 18.11
C ASN A 91 -10.86 7.45 16.93
N ASP A 92 -9.61 7.14 16.59
CA ASP A 92 -8.94 7.77 15.46
C ASP A 92 -9.30 7.04 14.16
N THR A 93 -10.23 7.62 13.41
CA THR A 93 -10.72 7.08 12.14
C THR A 93 -9.71 7.17 10.99
N LEU A 94 -8.59 7.85 11.20
CA LEU A 94 -7.51 7.97 10.23
C LEU A 94 -6.49 6.84 10.33
N LEU A 95 -6.60 6.02 11.39
CA LEU A 95 -5.71 4.89 11.62
C LEU A 95 -6.41 3.56 11.32
N ARG A 96 -5.64 2.62 10.81
CA ARG A 96 -6.00 1.22 10.65
C ARG A 96 -5.04 0.37 11.46
N ALA A 97 -5.56 -0.64 12.13
CA ALA A 97 -4.73 -1.61 12.84
C ALA A 97 -5.06 -3.03 12.41
N GLU A 98 -4.05 -3.87 12.41
CA GLU A 98 -4.17 -5.30 12.13
C GLU A 98 -3.22 -6.10 13.01
N ILE A 99 -3.60 -7.35 13.31
CA ILE A 99 -2.72 -8.29 14.01
C ILE A 99 -2.31 -9.38 13.04
N THR A 100 -1.00 -9.55 12.89
CA THR A 100 -0.42 -10.56 12.01
C THR A 100 0.17 -11.68 12.86
N PRO A 101 -0.25 -12.95 12.64
CA PRO A 101 0.37 -14.11 13.27
C PRO A 101 1.69 -14.45 12.58
N PHE A 102 2.70 -14.77 13.38
CA PHE A 102 4.00 -15.27 12.94
C PHE A 102 4.26 -16.67 13.49
N TYR A 103 5.19 -17.39 12.86
CA TYR A 103 5.65 -18.73 13.27
C TYR A 103 4.51 -19.73 13.53
N GLY A 104 3.52 -19.75 12.62
CA GLY A 104 2.38 -20.67 12.74
C GLY A 104 1.42 -20.30 13.89
N GLY A 105 1.34 -19.03 14.29
CA GLY A 105 0.47 -18.55 15.38
C GLY A 105 1.07 -18.73 16.78
N ASN A 106 2.40 -18.73 16.88
CA ASN A 106 3.13 -18.71 18.14
C ASN A 106 3.46 -17.29 18.60
N GLU A 107 3.49 -16.33 17.68
CA GLU A 107 3.71 -14.91 17.96
C GLU A 107 2.66 -14.07 17.23
N PHE A 108 2.30 -12.92 17.81
CA PHE A 108 1.31 -12.01 17.27
C PHE A 108 1.80 -10.57 17.39
N TYR A 109 1.83 -9.85 16.27
CA TYR A 109 2.24 -8.46 16.23
C TYR A 109 1.10 -7.58 15.75
N LEU A 110 0.78 -6.57 16.57
CA LEU A 110 -0.15 -5.50 16.22
C LEU A 110 0.61 -4.44 15.44
N SER A 111 0.16 -4.14 14.23
CA SER A 111 0.67 -3.06 13.41
C SER A 111 -0.40 -1.99 13.20
N VAL A 112 -0.02 -0.73 13.39
CA VAL A 112 -0.91 0.42 13.20
C VAL A 112 -0.41 1.22 12.00
N TYR A 113 -1.31 1.52 11.07
CA TYR A 113 -1.04 2.20 9.82
C TYR A 113 -1.87 3.46 9.68
N LYS A 114 -1.34 4.38 8.89
CA LYS A 114 -2.06 5.52 8.36
C LYS A 114 -2.13 5.38 6.84
N ASP A 115 -3.34 5.30 6.30
CA ASP A 115 -3.58 4.97 4.90
C ASP A 115 -4.00 6.22 4.11
N TYR A 116 -3.28 6.54 3.04
CA TYR A 116 -3.57 7.65 2.13
C TYR A 116 -4.18 7.12 0.83
N TYR A 117 -5.34 7.62 0.45
CA TYR A 117 -6.17 7.09 -0.63
C TYR A 117 -6.14 7.92 -1.92
N ASP A 118 -5.67 9.17 -1.87
CA ASP A 118 -5.47 9.96 -3.09
C ASP A 118 -4.05 9.74 -3.60
N VAL A 119 -3.91 8.71 -4.44
CA VAL A 119 -2.63 8.32 -5.07
C VAL A 119 -2.73 8.54 -6.56
N ARG A 120 -1.81 9.32 -7.13
CA ARG A 120 -1.83 9.68 -8.56
C ARG A 120 -0.58 9.21 -9.26
N LEU A 121 -0.74 8.72 -10.50
CA LEU A 121 0.37 8.34 -11.37
C LEU A 121 1.06 9.59 -11.90
N VAL A 122 2.36 9.68 -11.70
CA VAL A 122 3.23 10.80 -12.14
C VAL A 122 4.04 10.40 -13.36
N PHE A 123 4.62 9.21 -13.31
CA PHE A 123 5.51 8.71 -14.35
C PHE A 123 5.48 7.18 -14.43
N ALA A 124 5.48 6.68 -15.67
CA ALA A 124 5.74 5.29 -15.96
C ALA A 124 6.55 5.19 -17.26
N PRO A 125 7.67 4.46 -17.30
CA PRO A 125 8.35 4.19 -18.54
C PRO A 125 7.52 3.25 -19.42
N PRO A 126 7.76 3.21 -20.74
CA PRO A 126 7.21 2.18 -21.61
C PRO A 126 7.52 0.77 -21.07
N SER A 127 6.59 -0.17 -21.24
CA SER A 127 6.80 -1.56 -20.80
C SER A 127 8.02 -2.21 -21.43
N SER A 128 8.43 -1.76 -22.62
CA SER A 128 9.68 -2.19 -23.27
C SER A 128 10.95 -1.79 -22.48
N VAL A 129 10.87 -0.80 -21.61
CA VAL A 129 11.94 -0.38 -20.69
C VAL A 129 11.71 -1.00 -19.32
N GLY A 130 10.48 -0.94 -18.80
CA GLY A 130 10.10 -1.48 -17.47
C GLY A 130 10.29 -2.98 -17.36
N LYS A 131 10.13 -3.71 -18.48
CA LYS A 131 10.30 -5.16 -18.56
C LYS A 131 11.17 -5.51 -19.77
N PHE A 132 12.33 -4.88 -19.89
CA PHE A 132 13.26 -5.11 -21.00
C PHE A 132 13.69 -6.59 -21.07
N GLY A 133 13.61 -7.19 -22.28
CA GLY A 133 13.94 -8.59 -22.50
C GLY A 133 12.89 -9.59 -21.97
N GLY A 134 11.78 -9.11 -21.46
CA GLY A 134 10.70 -9.94 -20.91
C GLY A 134 11.09 -10.65 -19.61
N ASP A 135 10.37 -11.72 -19.28
CA ASP A 135 10.55 -12.42 -18.01
C ASP A 135 11.93 -13.10 -17.89
N THR A 136 12.48 -13.59 -18.99
CA THR A 136 13.79 -14.27 -19.01
C THR A 136 14.91 -13.33 -18.58
N ASP A 137 14.99 -12.14 -19.16
CA ASP A 137 16.07 -11.19 -18.86
C ASP A 137 15.84 -10.41 -17.57
N ASN A 138 14.59 -10.30 -17.11
CA ASN A 138 14.28 -9.62 -15.85
C ASN A 138 14.91 -10.30 -14.61
N TRP A 139 15.26 -11.58 -14.71
CA TRP A 139 15.89 -12.36 -13.64
C TRP A 139 17.38 -12.62 -13.85
N VAL A 140 17.94 -12.18 -14.97
CA VAL A 140 19.36 -12.41 -15.31
C VAL A 140 20.19 -11.17 -14.97
N TRP A 141 21.38 -11.39 -14.44
CA TRP A 141 22.35 -10.33 -14.18
C TRP A 141 23.39 -10.26 -15.34
N PRO A 142 23.80 -9.08 -15.80
CA PRO A 142 23.37 -7.73 -15.35
C PRO A 142 21.97 -7.37 -15.86
N ARG A 143 21.21 -6.63 -15.04
CA ARG A 143 19.88 -6.15 -15.40
C ARG A 143 19.97 -4.88 -16.22
N HIS A 144 19.16 -4.81 -17.28
CA HIS A 144 19.03 -3.64 -18.15
C HIS A 144 17.63 -3.03 -18.11
N THR A 145 16.76 -3.51 -17.18
CA THR A 145 15.40 -3.02 -17.04
C THR A 145 15.34 -1.74 -16.21
N GLY A 146 14.53 -0.78 -16.66
CA GLY A 146 14.09 0.36 -15.86
C GLY A 146 12.76 0.05 -15.15
N ASP A 147 12.75 -1.00 -14.27
CA ASP A 147 11.56 -1.47 -13.59
C ASP A 147 11.19 -0.53 -12.45
N PHE A 148 10.67 0.65 -12.80
CA PHE A 148 10.17 1.62 -11.84
C PHE A 148 8.96 2.38 -12.38
N SER A 149 8.14 2.87 -11.48
CA SER A 149 7.08 3.85 -11.71
C SER A 149 7.04 4.84 -10.55
N VAL A 150 6.48 6.00 -10.80
CA VAL A 150 6.41 7.08 -9.80
C VAL A 150 4.96 7.48 -9.63
N PHE A 151 4.53 7.48 -8.37
CA PHE A 151 3.25 7.99 -7.93
C PHE A 151 3.45 9.18 -7.00
N ARG A 152 2.38 9.90 -6.74
CA ARG A 152 2.35 10.93 -5.70
C ARG A 152 1.14 10.70 -4.80
N ILE A 153 1.39 10.83 -3.50
CA ILE A 153 0.37 10.84 -2.47
C ILE A 153 -0.12 12.27 -2.32
N TYR A 154 -1.43 12.42 -2.25
CA TYR A 154 -2.10 13.66 -1.93
C TYR A 154 -2.82 13.55 -0.59
N ALA A 155 -2.93 14.68 0.08
CA ALA A 155 -3.56 14.84 1.38
C ALA A 155 -4.51 16.03 1.36
N ASP A 156 -5.35 16.14 2.37
CA ASP A 156 -6.15 17.35 2.56
C ASP A 156 -5.25 18.57 2.93
N GLN A 157 -5.87 19.75 3.08
CA GLN A 157 -5.18 20.98 3.42
C GLN A 157 -4.47 20.97 4.80
N ASN A 158 -4.78 19.97 5.64
CA ASN A 158 -4.16 19.75 6.95
C ASN A 158 -3.14 18.60 6.93
N ASN A 159 -2.72 18.15 5.74
CA ASN A 159 -1.78 17.05 5.53
C ASN A 159 -2.30 15.69 6.07
N GLN A 160 -3.64 15.52 6.15
CA GLN A 160 -4.27 14.29 6.61
C GLN A 160 -4.79 13.44 5.44
N PRO A 161 -4.92 12.10 5.64
CA PRO A 161 -5.52 11.22 4.66
C PRO A 161 -6.90 11.70 4.20
N ALA A 162 -7.12 11.70 2.91
CA ALA A 162 -8.39 12.08 2.31
C ALA A 162 -8.71 11.20 1.09
N ALA A 163 -9.97 11.08 0.75
CA ALA A 163 -10.39 10.57 -0.55
C ALA A 163 -9.93 11.54 -1.64
N TYR A 164 -9.89 11.06 -2.90
CA TYR A 164 -9.54 11.90 -4.03
C TYR A 164 -10.38 13.18 -4.07
N SER A 165 -9.68 14.30 -4.18
CA SER A 165 -10.27 15.60 -4.48
C SER A 165 -9.29 16.42 -5.32
N PRO A 166 -9.76 17.19 -6.33
CA PRO A 166 -8.89 18.13 -7.07
C PRO A 166 -8.29 19.23 -6.19
N GLU A 167 -8.84 19.45 -4.98
CA GLU A 167 -8.37 20.44 -4.01
C GLU A 167 -7.26 19.90 -3.08
N ASN A 168 -7.02 18.59 -3.09
CA ASN A 168 -5.95 17.97 -2.31
C ASN A 168 -4.59 18.46 -2.77
N VAL A 169 -3.66 18.56 -1.84
CA VAL A 169 -2.29 19.00 -2.06
C VAL A 169 -1.31 17.81 -1.93
N PRO A 170 -0.13 17.88 -2.55
CA PRO A 170 0.89 16.86 -2.33
C PRO A 170 1.19 16.68 -0.84
N TYR A 171 1.23 15.43 -0.40
CA TYR A 171 1.56 15.08 0.98
C TYR A 171 2.98 15.53 1.33
N HIS A 172 3.15 16.15 2.48
CA HIS A 172 4.44 16.54 3.03
C HIS A 172 4.78 15.64 4.23
N PRO A 173 5.81 14.79 4.13
CA PRO A 173 6.29 14.05 5.31
C PRO A 173 6.88 15.04 6.32
N ASP A 174 6.47 14.91 7.58
CA ASP A 174 6.97 15.68 8.72
C ASP A 174 8.41 15.32 9.06
#